data_131425353bf10ffba40cac110d16cd36
#
_entry.id   131425353bf10ffba40cac110d16cd36
#
_cell.length_a   1.000
_cell.length_b   1.000
_cell.length_c   1.000
_cell.angle_alpha   90.00
_cell.angle_beta   90.00
_cell.angle_gamma   90.00
#
_symmetry.space_group_name_H-M   'P 1'
#
loop_
_entity.id
_entity.type
_entity.pdbx_description
1 polymer ?
#
loop_
_entity_poly.entity_id
_entity_poly.type
_entity_poly.pdbx_seq_one_letter_code
_entity_poly.pdbx_strand_id
1 'polypeptide(L)'
;MLELKHISYSVQEPEGTLDILKDISLCIDEHRLVVFTGPNGGGKTTLAKIIMGLVTPTAGQIIWNGQDVTHMTITERAKLGISYGFQQPPRFKGLTVRDLLTIASGDEKLSKDKCCQYLTKVGLCANDYLDREVDV
;
A
#
# COMPACT_ATOMS: atom_id res chain seq x y z
N MET A 1 -6.97 9.73 -10.07
CA MET A 1 -7.65 10.49 -8.99
C MET A 1 -8.16 9.54 -7.92
N LEU A 2 -7.92 9.82 -6.65
CA LEU A 2 -8.45 9.08 -5.50
C LEU A 2 -9.44 9.95 -4.75
N GLU A 3 -10.66 9.46 -4.52
CA GLU A 3 -11.66 10.11 -3.68
C GLU A 3 -12.02 9.22 -2.49
N LEU A 4 -12.02 9.80 -1.30
CA LEU A 4 -12.58 9.21 -0.10
C LEU A 4 -13.86 9.97 0.24
N LYS A 5 -14.96 9.26 0.42
CA LYS A 5 -16.28 9.83 0.72
C LYS A 5 -16.78 9.29 2.04
N HIS A 6 -16.84 10.15 3.06
CA HIS A 6 -17.41 9.85 4.37
C HIS A 6 -16.80 8.59 5.03
N ILE A 7 -15.49 8.37 4.88
CA ILE A 7 -14.80 7.22 5.45
C ILE A 7 -14.82 7.31 6.97
N SER A 8 -15.39 6.29 7.60
CA SER A 8 -15.34 6.08 9.03
C SER A 8 -14.80 4.70 9.36
N TYR A 9 -14.10 4.59 10.48
CA TYR A 9 -13.60 3.30 10.95
C TYR A 9 -13.61 3.27 12.47
N SER A 10 -14.28 2.27 13.02
CA SER A 10 -14.41 2.03 14.45
C SER A 10 -14.02 0.61 14.79
N VAL A 11 -13.47 0.41 15.97
CA VAL A 11 -13.17 -0.93 16.54
C VAL A 11 -13.98 -1.15 17.81
N GLN A 12 -14.39 -2.39 18.02
CA GLN A 12 -15.05 -2.80 19.26
C GLN A 12 -13.98 -3.09 20.32
N GLU A 13 -14.10 -2.46 21.47
CA GLU A 13 -13.27 -2.70 22.63
C GLU A 13 -14.17 -3.21 23.80
N PRO A 14 -13.62 -3.84 24.85
CA PRO A 14 -14.40 -4.32 25.99
C PRO A 14 -15.22 -3.21 26.69
N GLU A 15 -14.72 -1.98 26.62
CA GLU A 15 -15.33 -0.80 27.25
C GLU A 15 -16.26 -0.01 26.29
N GLY A 16 -16.43 -0.46 25.03
CA GLY A 16 -17.28 0.20 24.05
C GLY A 16 -16.68 0.28 22.64
N THR A 17 -17.21 1.18 21.84
CA THR A 17 -16.73 1.40 20.46
C THR A 17 -15.76 2.57 20.43
N LEU A 18 -14.55 2.32 19.93
CA LEU A 18 -13.54 3.35 19.67
C LEU A 18 -13.57 3.77 18.21
N ASP A 19 -13.89 5.03 17.98
CA ASP A 19 -13.83 5.62 16.63
C ASP A 19 -12.40 6.08 16.31
N ILE A 20 -11.78 5.44 15.34
CA ILE A 20 -10.42 5.78 14.88
C ILE A 20 -10.45 6.82 13.76
N LEU A 21 -11.43 6.72 12.86
CA LEU A 21 -11.68 7.70 11.80
C LEU A 21 -13.16 8.08 11.81
N LYS A 22 -13.44 9.38 11.68
CA LYS A 22 -14.79 9.93 11.67
C LYS A 22 -14.99 10.78 10.43
N ASP A 23 -15.85 10.33 9.53
CA ASP A 23 -16.35 11.10 8.40
C ASP A 23 -15.24 11.79 7.55
N ILE A 24 -14.22 11.04 7.19
CA ILE A 24 -13.12 11.58 6.40
C ILE A 24 -13.51 11.63 4.93
N SER A 25 -13.51 12.84 4.38
CA SER A 25 -13.72 13.08 2.95
C SER A 25 -12.55 13.87 2.39
N LEU A 26 -11.95 13.37 1.31
CA LEU A 26 -10.87 14.06 0.61
C LEU A 26 -10.78 13.59 -0.85
N CYS A 27 -10.23 14.46 -1.68
CA CYS A 27 -9.92 14.16 -3.07
C CYS A 27 -8.44 14.41 -3.33
N ILE A 28 -7.77 13.46 -3.96
CA ILE A 28 -6.36 13.56 -4.37
C ILE A 28 -6.31 13.40 -5.88
N ASP A 29 -5.95 14.49 -6.56
CA ASP A 29 -5.78 14.50 -8.01
C ASP A 29 -4.55 13.69 -8.44
N GLU A 30 -4.49 13.39 -9.73
CA GLU A 30 -3.34 12.72 -10.33
C GLU A 30 -2.07 13.58 -10.21
N HIS A 31 -0.93 12.90 -10.12
CA HIS A 31 0.39 13.54 -10.03
C HIS A 31 0.56 14.51 -8.83
N ARG A 32 -0.18 14.29 -7.75
CA ARG A 32 -0.03 15.06 -6.51
C ARG A 32 0.67 14.24 -5.43
N LEU A 33 1.58 14.89 -4.73
CA LEU A 33 2.13 14.41 -3.46
C LEU A 33 1.30 15.01 -2.33
N VAL A 34 0.69 14.16 -1.52
CA VAL A 34 -0.12 14.55 -0.37
C VAL A 34 0.49 13.97 0.90
N VAL A 35 0.62 14.78 1.94
CA VAL A 35 1.17 14.38 3.23
C VAL A 35 0.10 14.49 4.31
N PHE A 36 -0.15 13.40 5.02
CA PHE A 36 -1.01 13.40 6.22
C PHE A 36 -0.17 13.67 7.46
N THR A 37 -0.48 14.74 8.16
CA THR A 37 0.18 15.12 9.42
C THR A 37 -0.80 15.05 10.58
N GLY A 38 -0.30 14.96 11.79
CA GLY A 38 -1.12 14.93 13.00
C GLY A 38 -0.50 14.08 14.11
N PRO A 39 -1.12 14.01 15.29
CA PRO A 39 -0.60 13.28 16.44
C PRO A 39 -0.50 11.78 16.20
N ASN A 40 0.35 11.12 17.00
CA ASN A 40 0.39 9.65 17.02
C ASN A 40 -0.96 9.11 17.49
N GLY A 41 -1.42 8.02 16.88
CA GLY A 41 -2.76 7.49 17.13
C GLY A 41 -3.90 8.17 16.36
N GLY A 42 -3.64 9.26 15.64
CA GLY A 42 -4.67 9.99 14.85
C GLY A 42 -5.16 9.30 13.57
N GLY A 43 -5.04 8.00 13.45
CA GLY A 43 -5.64 7.22 12.33
C GLY A 43 -4.90 7.30 10.98
N LYS A 44 -3.76 8.02 10.86
CA LYS A 44 -3.04 8.18 9.57
C LYS A 44 -2.68 6.84 8.90
N THR A 45 -2.07 5.94 9.65
CA THR A 45 -1.71 4.60 9.18
C THR A 45 -2.95 3.76 8.87
N THR A 46 -4.01 3.91 9.67
CA THR A 46 -5.30 3.23 9.44
C THR A 46 -5.93 3.68 8.14
N LEU A 47 -5.91 4.99 7.85
CA LEU A 47 -6.42 5.52 6.59
C LEU A 47 -5.65 4.96 5.38
N ALA A 48 -4.32 4.91 5.46
CA ALA A 48 -3.50 4.31 4.41
C ALA A 48 -3.81 2.80 4.21
N LYS A 49 -4.00 2.05 5.29
CA LYS A 49 -4.41 0.63 5.25
C LYS A 49 -5.80 0.44 4.64
N ILE A 50 -6.72 1.35 4.90
CA ILE A 50 -8.07 1.34 4.31
C ILE A 50 -7.98 1.59 2.80
N ILE A 51 -7.20 2.55 2.35
CA ILE A 51 -6.99 2.83 0.92
C ILE A 51 -6.41 1.60 0.20
N MET A 52 -5.46 0.91 0.81
CA MET A 52 -4.89 -0.31 0.24
C MET A 52 -5.82 -1.53 0.31
N GLY A 53 -6.81 -1.53 1.20
CA GLY A 53 -7.73 -2.66 1.41
C GLY A 53 -7.24 -3.67 2.45
N LEU A 54 -6.24 -3.31 3.26
CA LEU A 54 -5.80 -4.09 4.42
C LEU A 54 -6.81 -4.04 5.58
N VAL A 55 -7.60 -2.99 5.63
CA VAL A 55 -8.66 -2.75 6.60
C VAL A 55 -9.90 -2.29 5.85
N THR A 56 -11.05 -2.84 6.19
CA THR A 56 -12.34 -2.43 5.62
C THR A 56 -12.92 -1.28 6.46
N PRO A 57 -13.31 -0.15 5.87
CA PRO A 57 -13.97 0.92 6.61
C PRO A 57 -15.32 0.47 7.13
N THR A 58 -15.78 1.04 8.25
CA THR A 58 -17.13 0.77 8.80
C THR A 58 -18.21 1.53 8.04
N ALA A 59 -17.85 2.64 7.39
CA ALA A 59 -18.73 3.42 6.51
C ALA A 59 -17.93 4.20 5.47
N GLY A 60 -18.62 4.66 4.43
CA GLY A 60 -18.04 5.48 3.37
C GLY A 60 -17.64 4.70 2.13
N GLN A 61 -17.08 5.41 1.16
CA GLN A 61 -16.69 4.86 -0.13
C GLN A 61 -15.31 5.34 -0.54
N ILE A 62 -14.58 4.46 -1.25
CA ILE A 62 -13.28 4.73 -1.85
C ILE A 62 -13.44 4.62 -3.35
N ILE A 63 -13.20 5.73 -4.06
CA ILE A 63 -13.31 5.81 -5.51
C ILE A 63 -11.91 6.00 -6.11
N TRP A 64 -11.50 5.09 -6.98
CA TRP A 64 -10.26 5.14 -7.72
C TRP A 64 -10.52 5.33 -9.21
N ASN A 65 -10.12 6.48 -9.77
CA ASN A 65 -10.36 6.83 -11.18
C ASN A 65 -11.83 6.62 -11.61
N GLY A 66 -12.78 7.03 -10.75
CA GLY A 66 -14.22 6.89 -11.02
C GLY A 66 -14.81 5.52 -10.68
N GLN A 67 -14.01 4.54 -10.30
CA GLN A 67 -14.45 3.19 -9.94
C GLN A 67 -14.52 3.04 -8.42
N ASP A 68 -15.63 2.51 -7.90
CA ASP A 68 -15.74 2.15 -6.49
C ASP A 68 -14.88 0.91 -6.19
N VAL A 69 -13.89 1.08 -5.33
CA VAL A 69 -12.95 0.04 -4.91
C VAL A 69 -13.13 -0.35 -3.44
N THR A 70 -14.17 0.14 -2.78
CA THR A 70 -14.39 -0.01 -1.33
C THR A 70 -14.33 -1.46 -0.85
N HIS A 71 -14.90 -2.37 -1.60
CA HIS A 71 -14.98 -3.79 -1.27
C HIS A 71 -14.02 -4.67 -2.08
N MET A 72 -13.17 -4.07 -2.91
CA MET A 72 -12.16 -4.80 -3.66
C MET A 72 -11.07 -5.33 -2.73
N THR A 73 -10.59 -6.52 -3.05
CA THR A 73 -9.44 -7.14 -2.36
C THR A 73 -8.15 -6.36 -2.60
N ILE A 74 -7.14 -6.60 -1.76
CA ILE A 74 -5.78 -6.05 -1.92
C ILE A 74 -5.24 -6.34 -3.32
N THR A 75 -5.42 -7.58 -3.80
CA THR A 75 -4.94 -8.02 -5.11
C THR A 75 -5.61 -7.27 -6.26
N GLU A 76 -6.93 -7.05 -6.18
CA GLU A 76 -7.66 -6.30 -7.20
C GLU A 76 -7.22 -4.84 -7.22
N ARG A 77 -7.07 -4.21 -6.05
CA ARG A 77 -6.55 -2.82 -5.95
C ARG A 77 -5.12 -2.71 -6.45
N ALA A 78 -4.26 -3.68 -6.17
CA ALA A 78 -2.90 -3.72 -6.69
C ALA A 78 -2.86 -3.78 -8.23
N LYS A 79 -3.76 -4.55 -8.85
CA LYS A 79 -3.91 -4.60 -10.32
C LYS A 79 -4.38 -3.28 -10.92
N LEU A 80 -5.09 -2.44 -10.16
CA LEU A 80 -5.47 -1.08 -10.54
C LEU A 80 -4.35 -0.05 -10.32
N GLY A 81 -3.19 -0.46 -9.83
CA GLY A 81 -2.03 0.40 -9.60
C GLY A 81 -1.96 1.03 -8.20
N ILE A 82 -2.79 0.60 -7.26
CA ILE A 82 -2.70 1.04 -5.87
C ILE A 82 -1.63 0.19 -5.17
N SER A 83 -0.58 0.82 -4.65
CA SER A 83 0.49 0.16 -3.92
C SER A 83 0.69 0.76 -2.53
N TYR A 84 1.28 -0.01 -1.62
CA TYR A 84 1.49 0.38 -0.23
C TYR A 84 2.92 0.06 0.22
N GLY A 85 3.62 1.07 0.70
CA GLY A 85 4.92 0.90 1.35
C GLY A 85 4.73 0.70 2.85
N PHE A 86 5.08 -0.48 3.35
CA PHE A 86 4.99 -0.76 4.79
C PHE A 86 6.00 0.06 5.57
N GLN A 87 5.61 0.52 6.76
CA GLN A 87 6.49 1.27 7.67
C GLN A 87 7.68 0.40 8.14
N GLN A 88 7.43 -0.88 8.37
CA GLN A 88 8.47 -1.89 8.55
C GLN A 88 8.45 -2.80 7.32
N PRO A 89 9.59 -2.97 6.62
CA PRO A 89 9.63 -3.84 5.45
C PRO A 89 9.22 -5.27 5.84
N PRO A 90 8.34 -5.89 5.07
CA PRO A 90 7.98 -7.30 5.30
C PRO A 90 9.21 -8.18 5.03
N ARG A 91 9.36 -9.22 5.85
CA ARG A 91 10.42 -10.22 5.68
C ARG A 91 9.86 -11.43 4.94
N PHE A 92 10.58 -11.86 3.92
CA PHE A 92 10.19 -13.02 3.11
C PHE A 92 11.29 -14.07 3.17
N LYS A 93 11.20 -14.95 4.16
CA LYS A 93 12.19 -16.01 4.36
C LYS A 93 12.32 -16.89 3.11
N GLY A 94 13.57 -17.05 2.64
CA GLY A 94 13.91 -17.88 1.49
C GLY A 94 13.61 -17.25 0.13
N LEU A 95 13.25 -15.95 0.09
CA LEU A 95 13.13 -15.21 -1.17
C LEU A 95 14.27 -14.22 -1.31
N THR A 96 14.81 -14.14 -2.51
CA THR A 96 15.80 -13.13 -2.88
C THR A 96 15.14 -11.88 -3.42
N VAL A 97 15.91 -10.80 -3.54
CA VAL A 97 15.46 -9.56 -4.20
C VAL A 97 15.04 -9.84 -5.64
N ARG A 98 15.75 -10.72 -6.35
CA ARG A 98 15.40 -11.18 -7.70
C ARG A 98 14.02 -11.81 -7.73
N ASP A 99 13.73 -12.73 -6.80
CA ASP A 99 12.44 -13.41 -6.73
C ASP A 99 11.30 -12.42 -6.52
N LEU A 100 11.47 -11.45 -5.61
CA LEU A 100 10.47 -10.41 -5.38
C LEU A 100 10.25 -9.51 -6.58
N LEU A 101 11.31 -9.09 -7.27
CA LEU A 101 11.19 -8.30 -8.50
C LEU A 101 10.47 -9.09 -9.61
N THR A 102 10.76 -10.37 -9.74
CA THR A 102 10.11 -11.27 -10.69
C THR A 102 8.62 -11.40 -10.40
N ILE A 103 8.26 -11.67 -9.14
CA ILE A 103 6.86 -11.77 -8.71
C ILE A 103 6.13 -10.42 -8.94
N ALA A 104 6.74 -9.31 -8.56
CA ALA A 104 6.13 -7.99 -8.69
C ALA A 104 5.94 -7.55 -10.15
N SER A 105 6.83 -7.98 -11.05
CA SER A 105 6.72 -7.66 -12.47
C SER A 105 5.64 -8.45 -13.20
N GLY A 106 5.20 -9.58 -12.65
CA GLY A 106 4.32 -10.54 -13.34
C GLY A 106 4.98 -11.25 -14.53
N ASP A 107 6.29 -11.07 -14.71
CA ASP A 107 7.08 -11.69 -15.80
C ASP A 107 7.85 -12.89 -15.23
N GLU A 108 7.47 -14.11 -15.60
CA GLU A 108 8.08 -15.36 -15.10
C GLU A 108 9.61 -15.43 -15.33
N LYS A 109 10.15 -14.63 -16.24
CA LYS A 109 11.57 -14.58 -16.57
C LYS A 109 12.08 -13.15 -16.67
N LEU A 110 11.98 -12.41 -15.58
CA LEU A 110 12.52 -11.05 -15.53
C LEU A 110 14.04 -11.09 -15.82
N SER A 111 14.46 -10.41 -16.90
CA SER A 111 15.88 -10.40 -17.29
C SER A 111 16.73 -9.66 -16.23
N LYS A 112 18.00 -10.09 -16.10
CA LYS A 112 18.96 -9.44 -15.19
C LYS A 112 19.09 -7.95 -15.48
N ASP A 113 19.04 -7.54 -16.74
CA ASP A 113 19.13 -6.12 -17.14
C ASP A 113 17.95 -5.29 -16.64
N LYS A 114 16.73 -5.83 -16.70
CA LYS A 114 15.54 -5.17 -16.11
C LYS A 114 15.65 -5.07 -14.60
N CYS A 115 16.09 -6.14 -13.92
CA CYS A 115 16.35 -6.09 -12.48
C CYS A 115 17.39 -5.01 -12.14
N CYS A 116 18.47 -4.93 -12.90
CA CYS A 116 19.50 -3.89 -12.74
C CYS A 116 18.91 -2.49 -12.89
N GLN A 117 18.06 -2.26 -13.89
CA GLN A 117 17.41 -0.98 -14.09
C GLN A 117 16.51 -0.57 -12.90
N TYR A 118 15.73 -1.51 -12.33
CA TYR A 118 14.90 -1.23 -11.16
C TYR A 118 15.75 -0.88 -9.93
N LEU A 119 16.80 -1.65 -9.64
CA LEU A 119 17.68 -1.40 -8.49
C LEU A 119 18.45 -0.08 -8.65
N THR A 120 18.94 0.22 -9.84
CA THR A 120 19.63 1.48 -10.12
C THR A 120 18.74 2.70 -9.89
N LYS A 121 17.43 2.62 -10.22
CA LYS A 121 16.48 3.72 -9.99
C LYS A 121 16.34 4.09 -8.51
N VAL A 122 16.58 3.14 -7.60
CA VAL A 122 16.55 3.37 -6.15
C VAL A 122 17.96 3.47 -5.54
N GLY A 123 18.99 3.60 -6.37
CA GLY A 123 20.38 3.80 -5.94
C GLY A 123 21.07 2.52 -5.44
N LEU A 124 20.57 1.33 -5.76
CA LEU A 124 21.16 0.06 -5.36
C LEU A 124 21.95 -0.57 -6.50
N CYS A 125 23.10 -1.19 -6.16
CA CYS A 125 23.90 -1.97 -7.10
C CYS A 125 23.30 -3.37 -7.26
N ALA A 126 22.93 -3.75 -8.48
CA ALA A 126 22.33 -5.05 -8.72
C ALA A 126 23.25 -6.23 -8.37
N ASN A 127 24.57 -6.10 -8.60
CA ASN A 127 25.51 -7.16 -8.29
C ASN A 127 25.59 -7.47 -6.78
N ASP A 128 25.34 -6.47 -5.93
CA ASP A 128 25.46 -6.62 -4.48
C ASP A 128 24.15 -7.06 -3.82
N TYR A 129 22.99 -6.78 -4.46
CA TYR A 129 21.69 -6.94 -3.83
C TYR A 129 20.78 -7.98 -4.48
N LEU A 130 20.97 -8.29 -5.78
CA LEU A 130 20.00 -9.05 -6.56
C LEU A 130 19.75 -10.46 -6.00
N ASP A 131 20.81 -11.14 -5.58
CA ASP A 131 20.74 -12.52 -5.06
C ASP A 131 20.75 -12.58 -3.52
N ARG A 132 20.51 -11.43 -2.86
CA ARG A 132 20.43 -11.31 -1.41
C ARG A 132 19.05 -11.73 -0.92
N GLU A 133 19.01 -12.49 0.17
CA GLU A 133 17.75 -12.82 0.83
C GLU A 133 17.13 -11.58 1.49
N VAL A 134 15.79 -11.55 1.56
CA VAL A 134 15.00 -10.39 2.04
C VAL A 134 14.56 -10.58 3.49
N ASP A 135 15.20 -11.44 4.24
CA ASP A 135 14.88 -11.74 5.64
C ASP A 135 15.89 -11.15 6.66
N VAL A 136 16.90 -10.46 6.18
CA VAL A 136 18.02 -9.92 7.00
C VAL A 136 17.84 -8.43 7.26
#